data_95b43b3226c077dc125eadee50750244
#
_entry.id   95b43b3226c077dc125eadee50750244
#
_cell.length_a   1.000
_cell.length_b   1.000
_cell.length_c   1.000
_cell.angle_alpha   90.00
_cell.angle_beta   90.00
_cell.angle_gamma   90.00
#
_symmetry.space_group_name_H-M   'P 1'
#
loop_
_entity.id
_entity.type
_entity.pdbx_description
1 polymer ?
#
loop_
_entity_poly.entity_id
_entity_poly.type
_entity_poly.pdbx_seq_one_letter_code
_entity_poly.pdbx_strand_id
1 'polypeptide(L)'
;MSEEHYPPRMIAMLEAIWGEGFLSPGGPAEVARVLEGHDIRGKAVLDIGCGAGGIDVALVQTHGAGYVTGIDVEDSVLSHARTLVADKGLTDRIGLVKVAPGPLPFPPGTFDVVFSKDSIVHIPDKHALMAEVARVLKPGGWFLASDWLIGVEVISPQMAAYIAAEGLDFRMATPARYGAAMAAQGFHEIRITSRNAWYRDEARREVARMKGELGAKAAAVVGQDFVDQNIGIWERMIPVLDTGEHCPTHLAGQKP
;
A
#
# COMPACT_ATOMS: atom_id res chain seq x y z
N MET A 1 10.57 22.60 1.68
CA MET A 1 9.34 22.14 1.04
C MET A 1 9.60 20.69 0.73
N SER A 2 8.92 19.75 1.36
CA SER A 2 8.99 18.34 1.00
C SER A 2 8.54 18.21 -0.45
N GLU A 3 9.33 17.56 -1.31
CA GLU A 3 8.88 17.23 -2.67
C GLU A 3 7.64 16.35 -2.54
N GLU A 4 6.60 16.68 -3.28
CA GLU A 4 5.35 15.94 -3.34
C GLU A 4 5.59 14.67 -4.16
N HIS A 5 5.52 13.48 -3.54
CA HIS A 5 5.82 12.22 -4.22
C HIS A 5 4.73 11.83 -5.23
N TYR A 6 3.47 12.26 -4.98
CA TYR A 6 2.33 11.96 -5.83
C TYR A 6 1.69 13.23 -6.42
N PRO A 7 2.33 13.86 -7.42
CA PRO A 7 1.71 14.98 -8.13
C PRO A 7 0.46 14.51 -8.89
N PRO A 8 -0.50 15.42 -9.22
CA PRO A 8 -1.78 15.05 -9.86
C PRO A 8 -1.63 14.20 -11.13
N ARG A 9 -0.60 14.45 -11.94
CA ARG A 9 -0.32 13.63 -13.14
C ARG A 9 0.06 12.19 -12.81
N MET A 10 0.78 11.95 -11.70
CA MET A 10 1.13 10.60 -11.26
C MET A 10 -0.14 9.88 -10.80
N ILE A 11 -0.98 10.51 -9.97
CA ILE A 11 -2.25 9.95 -9.53
C ILE A 11 -3.09 9.56 -10.75
N ALA A 12 -3.29 10.46 -11.72
CA ALA A 12 -4.08 10.20 -12.92
C ALA A 12 -3.55 9.01 -13.74
N MET A 13 -2.23 8.86 -13.87
CA MET A 13 -1.63 7.72 -14.56
C MET A 13 -1.88 6.41 -13.80
N LEU A 14 -1.64 6.40 -12.49
CA LEU A 14 -1.78 5.19 -11.68
C LEU A 14 -3.24 4.71 -11.63
N GLU A 15 -4.20 5.65 -11.50
CA GLU A 15 -5.63 5.34 -11.59
C GLU A 15 -6.04 4.77 -12.95
N ALA A 16 -5.47 5.26 -14.04
CA ALA A 16 -5.73 4.72 -15.38
C ALA A 16 -5.27 3.24 -15.49
N ILE A 17 -4.27 2.82 -14.70
CA ILE A 17 -3.72 1.47 -14.71
C ILE A 17 -4.47 0.55 -13.76
N TRP A 18 -4.70 1.00 -12.52
CA TRP A 18 -5.16 0.17 -11.41
C TRP A 18 -6.60 0.44 -10.96
N GLY A 19 -7.22 1.49 -11.49
CA GLY A 19 -8.58 1.90 -11.18
C GLY A 19 -8.64 3.14 -10.28
N GLU A 20 -9.80 3.75 -10.26
CA GLU A 20 -10.10 5.00 -9.55
C GLU A 20 -9.71 4.90 -8.06
N GLY A 21 -8.86 5.80 -7.60
CA GLY A 21 -8.35 5.86 -6.22
C GLY A 21 -7.24 4.88 -5.88
N PHE A 22 -6.79 4.02 -6.82
CA PHE A 22 -5.73 3.05 -6.57
C PHE A 22 -4.37 3.54 -7.08
N LEU A 23 -3.38 3.55 -6.20
CA LEU A 23 -2.01 4.02 -6.48
C LEU A 23 -0.98 2.88 -6.47
N SER A 24 -1.42 1.62 -6.38
CA SER A 24 -0.54 0.46 -6.34
C SER A 24 -1.18 -0.78 -7.02
N PRO A 25 -0.36 -1.76 -7.44
CA PRO A 25 -0.77 -2.88 -8.27
C PRO A 25 -1.91 -3.74 -7.72
N GLY A 26 -2.70 -4.32 -8.63
CA GLY A 26 -3.74 -5.29 -8.32
C GLY A 26 -5.09 -4.71 -7.93
N GLY A 27 -5.19 -3.40 -7.64
CA GLY A 27 -6.46 -2.72 -7.39
C GLY A 27 -7.35 -3.44 -6.36
N PRO A 28 -8.69 -3.46 -6.57
CA PRO A 28 -9.63 -4.08 -5.64
C PRO A 28 -9.42 -5.59 -5.43
N ALA A 29 -8.89 -6.28 -6.44
CA ALA A 29 -8.67 -7.72 -6.34
C ALA A 29 -7.57 -8.08 -5.33
N GLU A 30 -6.52 -7.25 -5.24
CA GLU A 30 -5.46 -7.48 -4.26
C GLU A 30 -5.89 -7.09 -2.84
N VAL A 31 -6.74 -6.08 -2.68
CA VAL A 31 -7.41 -5.79 -1.39
C VAL A 31 -8.19 -7.01 -0.89
N ALA A 32 -8.98 -7.64 -1.77
CA ALA A 32 -9.73 -8.84 -1.43
C ALA A 32 -8.82 -10.01 -1.00
N ARG A 33 -7.64 -10.14 -1.62
CA ARG A 33 -6.67 -11.19 -1.25
C ARG A 33 -6.00 -10.93 0.08
N VAL A 34 -5.68 -9.67 0.42
CA VAL A 34 -5.15 -9.32 1.75
C VAL A 34 -6.17 -9.67 2.83
N LEU A 35 -7.45 -9.49 2.54
CA LEU A 35 -8.55 -9.77 3.46
C LEU A 35 -8.99 -11.25 3.47
N GLU A 36 -8.40 -12.12 2.65
CA GLU A 36 -8.82 -13.52 2.53
C GLU A 36 -8.77 -14.25 3.88
N GLY A 37 -9.92 -14.79 4.29
CA GLY A 37 -10.09 -15.45 5.58
C GLY A 37 -10.39 -14.51 6.75
N HIS A 38 -10.53 -13.20 6.51
CA HIS A 38 -10.82 -12.20 7.55
C HIS A 38 -12.12 -11.46 7.24
N ASP A 39 -13.11 -11.58 8.13
CA ASP A 39 -14.37 -10.84 8.02
C ASP A 39 -14.25 -9.47 8.71
N ILE A 40 -14.35 -8.41 7.93
CA ILE A 40 -14.28 -7.03 8.42
C ILE A 40 -15.64 -6.33 8.45
N ARG A 41 -16.74 -7.03 8.18
CA ARG A 41 -18.09 -6.44 8.18
C ARG A 41 -18.42 -5.81 9.53
N GLY A 42 -18.87 -4.55 9.49
CA GLY A 42 -19.20 -3.77 10.68
C GLY A 42 -18.01 -3.36 11.55
N LYS A 43 -16.77 -3.69 11.17
CA LYS A 43 -15.56 -3.40 11.92
C LYS A 43 -15.10 -1.95 11.75
N ALA A 44 -14.41 -1.43 12.77
CA ALA A 44 -13.65 -0.18 12.71
C ALA A 44 -12.25 -0.48 12.15
N VAL A 45 -11.92 0.08 10.99
CA VAL A 45 -10.65 -0.17 10.28
C VAL A 45 -9.83 1.12 10.25
N LEU A 46 -8.53 1.01 10.54
CA LEU A 46 -7.52 2.03 10.23
C LEU A 46 -6.81 1.61 8.96
N ASP A 47 -6.77 2.47 7.93
CA ASP A 47 -5.92 2.28 6.74
C ASP A 47 -4.70 3.21 6.81
N ILE A 48 -3.51 2.62 6.93
CA ILE A 48 -2.24 3.37 7.01
C ILE A 48 -1.68 3.58 5.60
N GLY A 49 -1.64 4.85 5.17
CA GLY A 49 -1.25 5.25 3.83
C GLY A 49 -2.38 5.02 2.84
N CYS A 50 -3.54 5.62 3.11
CA CYS A 50 -4.76 5.43 2.32
C CYS A 50 -4.67 6.02 0.89
N GLY A 51 -3.66 6.83 0.61
CA GLY A 51 -3.43 7.42 -0.70
C GLY A 51 -4.66 8.16 -1.24
N ALA A 52 -5.06 7.82 -2.46
CA ALA A 52 -6.19 8.45 -3.16
C ALA A 52 -7.57 7.87 -2.76
N GLY A 53 -7.66 6.99 -1.76
CA GLY A 53 -8.90 6.55 -1.12
C GLY A 53 -9.62 5.37 -1.76
N GLY A 54 -9.11 4.79 -2.85
CA GLY A 54 -9.75 3.64 -3.50
C GLY A 54 -9.82 2.40 -2.61
N ILE A 55 -8.81 2.20 -1.77
CA ILE A 55 -8.79 1.13 -0.76
C ILE A 55 -9.90 1.35 0.27
N ASP A 56 -10.00 2.56 0.83
CA ASP A 56 -11.02 2.90 1.83
C ASP A 56 -12.44 2.66 1.29
N VAL A 57 -12.68 3.09 0.03
CA VAL A 57 -13.94 2.84 -0.68
C VAL A 57 -14.21 1.34 -0.81
N ALA A 58 -13.20 0.55 -1.22
CA ALA A 58 -13.34 -0.91 -1.35
C ALA A 58 -13.61 -1.59 0.01
N LEU A 59 -12.92 -1.19 1.08
CA LEU A 59 -13.13 -1.71 2.43
C LEU A 59 -14.58 -1.50 2.89
N VAL A 60 -15.19 -0.35 2.58
CA VAL A 60 -16.58 -0.05 2.94
C VAL A 60 -17.58 -0.72 2.01
N GLN A 61 -17.48 -0.48 0.69
CA GLN A 61 -18.52 -0.89 -0.27
C GLN A 61 -18.46 -2.38 -0.60
N THR A 62 -17.26 -2.94 -0.75
CA THR A 62 -17.09 -4.33 -1.16
C THR A 62 -16.99 -5.27 0.03
N HIS A 63 -16.27 -4.85 1.08
CA HIS A 63 -15.97 -5.71 2.23
C HIS A 63 -16.81 -5.41 3.48
N GLY A 64 -17.62 -4.34 3.44
CA GLY A 64 -18.63 -4.06 4.46
C GLY A 64 -18.07 -3.52 5.78
N ALA A 65 -16.84 -2.98 5.80
CA ALA A 65 -16.30 -2.31 6.98
C ALA A 65 -17.31 -1.33 7.57
N GLY A 66 -17.44 -1.26 8.89
CA GLY A 66 -18.39 -0.38 9.56
C GLY A 66 -18.01 1.10 9.42
N TYR A 67 -16.75 1.38 9.68
CA TYR A 67 -16.14 2.69 9.50
C TYR A 67 -14.66 2.52 9.15
N VAL A 68 -14.16 3.29 8.20
CA VAL A 68 -12.75 3.34 7.84
C VAL A 68 -12.17 4.70 8.21
N THR A 69 -11.03 4.69 8.89
CA THR A 69 -10.20 5.87 9.09
C THR A 69 -8.96 5.73 8.22
N GLY A 70 -8.91 6.44 7.10
CA GLY A 70 -7.74 6.51 6.23
C GLY A 70 -6.78 7.59 6.70
N ILE A 71 -5.50 7.28 6.81
CA ILE A 71 -4.46 8.26 7.14
C ILE A 71 -3.39 8.32 6.06
N ASP A 72 -2.91 9.53 5.78
CA ASP A 72 -1.78 9.75 4.89
C ASP A 72 -0.98 10.98 5.34
N VAL A 73 0.26 11.09 4.88
CA VAL A 73 1.15 12.23 5.16
C VAL A 73 1.08 13.31 4.08
N GLU A 74 0.53 13.01 2.90
CA GLU A 74 0.50 13.91 1.75
C GLU A 74 -0.87 14.55 1.55
N ASP A 75 -0.90 15.89 1.41
CA ASP A 75 -2.14 16.63 1.19
C ASP A 75 -2.74 16.39 -0.20
N SER A 76 -1.92 16.18 -1.22
CA SER A 76 -2.34 15.95 -2.61
C SER A 76 -3.22 14.73 -2.72
N VAL A 77 -2.75 13.58 -2.21
CA VAL A 77 -3.53 12.34 -2.26
C VAL A 77 -4.77 12.41 -1.37
N LEU A 78 -4.68 13.01 -0.18
CA LEU A 78 -5.84 13.17 0.71
C LEU A 78 -6.91 14.10 0.11
N SER A 79 -6.51 15.13 -0.64
CA SER A 79 -7.46 15.99 -1.35
C SER A 79 -8.23 15.20 -2.40
N HIS A 80 -7.52 14.35 -3.15
CA HIS A 80 -8.12 13.45 -4.13
C HIS A 80 -9.04 12.43 -3.47
N ALA A 81 -8.59 11.80 -2.39
CA ALA A 81 -9.39 10.84 -1.60
C ALA A 81 -10.69 11.47 -1.07
N ARG A 82 -10.65 12.72 -0.56
CA ARG A 82 -11.86 13.42 -0.09
C ARG A 82 -12.88 13.61 -1.20
N THR A 83 -12.42 13.97 -2.40
CA THR A 83 -13.28 14.09 -3.58
C THR A 83 -13.91 12.75 -3.92
N LEU A 84 -13.10 11.70 -4.04
CA LEU A 84 -13.59 10.35 -4.33
C LEU A 84 -14.62 9.86 -3.31
N VAL A 85 -14.33 10.01 -2.01
CA VAL A 85 -15.24 9.60 -0.92
C VAL A 85 -16.57 10.36 -0.98
N ALA A 86 -16.53 11.66 -1.28
CA ALA A 86 -17.74 12.48 -1.44
C ALA A 86 -18.55 12.04 -2.67
N ASP A 87 -17.91 11.82 -3.81
CA ASP A 87 -18.57 11.37 -5.04
C ASP A 87 -19.21 9.98 -4.90
N LYS A 88 -18.63 9.12 -4.05
CA LYS A 88 -19.22 7.81 -3.69
C LYS A 88 -20.30 7.90 -2.60
N GLY A 89 -20.55 9.07 -2.02
CA GLY A 89 -21.52 9.25 -0.93
C GLY A 89 -21.13 8.54 0.37
N LEU A 90 -19.82 8.46 0.69
CA LEU A 90 -19.31 7.69 1.82
C LEU A 90 -18.73 8.54 2.95
N THR A 91 -18.99 9.84 2.97
CA THR A 91 -18.47 10.77 3.99
C THR A 91 -18.87 10.41 5.43
N ASP A 92 -19.97 9.68 5.61
CA ASP A 92 -20.42 9.19 6.91
C ASP A 92 -19.76 7.86 7.34
N ARG A 93 -19.01 7.23 6.43
CA ARG A 93 -18.41 5.90 6.60
C ARG A 93 -16.89 5.91 6.51
N ILE A 94 -16.31 6.97 5.96
CA ILE A 94 -14.86 7.12 5.74
C ILE A 94 -14.41 8.47 6.26
N GLY A 95 -13.53 8.47 7.26
CA GLY A 95 -12.84 9.66 7.75
C GLY A 95 -11.41 9.69 7.23
N LEU A 96 -10.98 10.83 6.67
CA LEU A 96 -9.63 11.00 6.11
C LEU A 96 -8.83 12.00 6.95
N VAL A 97 -7.70 11.57 7.50
CA VAL A 97 -6.90 12.34 8.44
C VAL A 97 -5.47 12.48 7.93
N LYS A 98 -5.00 13.73 7.83
CA LYS A 98 -3.58 13.99 7.62
C LYS A 98 -2.81 13.75 8.91
N VAL A 99 -1.72 13.01 8.81
CA VAL A 99 -0.81 12.73 9.92
C VAL A 99 0.60 13.20 9.61
N ALA A 100 1.42 13.39 10.65
CA ALA A 100 2.86 13.52 10.51
C ALA A 100 3.52 12.14 10.71
N PRO A 101 4.72 11.91 10.15
CA PRO A 101 5.50 10.72 10.51
C PRO A 101 5.73 10.65 12.01
N GLY A 102 5.47 9.47 12.62
CA GLY A 102 5.63 9.28 14.06
C GLY A 102 4.49 8.45 14.67
N PRO A 103 4.22 8.63 15.96
CA PRO A 103 3.14 7.92 16.65
C PRO A 103 1.77 8.19 16.03
N LEU A 104 0.93 7.14 15.96
CA LEU A 104 -0.43 7.25 15.46
C LEU A 104 -1.31 8.11 16.39
N PRO A 105 -2.06 9.10 15.89
CA PRO A 105 -2.80 10.04 16.73
C PRO A 105 -4.14 9.48 17.24
N PHE A 106 -4.16 8.20 17.63
CA PHE A 106 -5.36 7.51 18.09
C PHE A 106 -5.14 6.89 19.46
N PRO A 107 -6.19 6.81 20.30
CA PRO A 107 -6.14 6.11 21.58
C PRO A 107 -5.80 4.61 21.41
N PRO A 108 -5.24 3.97 22.45
CA PRO A 108 -5.10 2.51 22.47
C PRO A 108 -6.45 1.80 22.28
N GLY A 109 -6.44 0.66 21.59
CA GLY A 109 -7.64 -0.18 21.46
C GLY A 109 -8.79 0.45 20.67
N THR A 110 -8.50 1.28 19.68
CA THR A 110 -9.52 1.98 18.88
C THR A 110 -10.06 1.10 17.75
N PHE A 111 -9.19 0.34 17.04
CA PHE A 111 -9.55 -0.33 15.81
C PHE A 111 -9.66 -1.85 15.97
N ASP A 112 -10.60 -2.43 15.23
CA ASP A 112 -10.73 -3.89 15.11
C ASP A 112 -9.70 -4.44 14.11
N VAL A 113 -9.36 -3.63 13.08
CA VAL A 113 -8.40 -3.99 12.04
C VAL A 113 -7.51 -2.78 11.76
N VAL A 114 -6.22 -3.03 11.61
CA VAL A 114 -5.28 -2.10 10.97
C VAL A 114 -4.92 -2.71 9.61
N PHE A 115 -5.21 -1.96 8.57
CA PHE A 115 -4.93 -2.31 7.18
C PHE A 115 -3.83 -1.41 6.62
N SER A 116 -3.05 -1.91 5.67
CA SER A 116 -2.16 -1.08 4.85
C SER A 116 -1.86 -1.78 3.54
N LYS A 117 -1.73 -1.04 2.44
CA LYS A 117 -1.33 -1.61 1.16
C LYS A 117 -0.25 -0.77 0.49
N ASP A 118 0.96 -1.38 0.41
CA ASP A 118 2.12 -0.85 -0.31
C ASP A 118 2.55 0.58 0.13
N SER A 119 2.37 0.88 1.41
CA SER A 119 2.62 2.20 2.00
C SER A 119 3.60 2.16 3.17
N ILE A 120 3.53 1.13 4.01
CA ILE A 120 4.42 1.02 5.18
C ILE A 120 5.88 0.74 4.80
N VAL A 121 6.15 0.50 3.52
CA VAL A 121 7.51 0.45 2.94
C VAL A 121 8.31 1.73 3.24
N HIS A 122 7.64 2.88 3.34
CA HIS A 122 8.26 4.17 3.63
C HIS A 122 8.65 4.38 5.10
N ILE A 123 8.14 3.55 6.02
CA ILE A 123 8.38 3.67 7.46
C ILE A 123 9.66 2.91 7.83
N PRO A 124 10.75 3.61 8.25
CA PRO A 124 12.05 2.94 8.44
C PRO A 124 12.09 1.99 9.63
N ASP A 125 11.47 2.36 10.75
CA ASP A 125 11.47 1.56 11.98
C ASP A 125 10.23 0.65 12.04
N LYS A 126 10.39 -0.61 11.61
CA LYS A 126 9.32 -1.60 11.63
C LYS A 126 8.92 -2.03 13.05
N HIS A 127 9.84 -1.95 14.03
CA HIS A 127 9.51 -2.22 15.43
C HIS A 127 8.64 -1.13 16.03
N ALA A 128 8.97 0.15 15.80
CA ALA A 128 8.13 1.27 16.22
C ALA A 128 6.76 1.23 15.54
N LEU A 129 6.72 0.93 14.24
CA LEU A 129 5.46 0.74 13.51
C LEU A 129 4.60 -0.34 14.14
N MET A 130 5.14 -1.54 14.38
CA MET A 130 4.37 -2.65 14.96
C MET A 130 3.95 -2.38 16.40
N ALA A 131 4.72 -1.61 17.17
CA ALA A 131 4.32 -1.16 18.51
C ALA A 131 3.08 -0.25 18.46
N GLU A 132 3.05 0.71 17.53
CA GLU A 132 1.90 1.59 17.34
C GLU A 132 0.68 0.83 16.79
N VAL A 133 0.87 -0.08 15.82
CA VAL A 133 -0.19 -0.96 15.32
C VAL A 133 -0.78 -1.79 16.46
N ALA A 134 0.06 -2.43 17.29
CA ALA A 134 -0.39 -3.18 18.45
C ALA A 134 -1.13 -2.30 19.46
N ARG A 135 -0.66 -1.08 19.69
CA ARG A 135 -1.26 -0.14 20.63
C ARG A 135 -2.69 0.25 20.22
N VAL A 136 -2.89 0.60 18.94
CA VAL A 136 -4.19 1.09 18.45
C VAL A 136 -5.20 -0.02 18.16
N LEU A 137 -4.75 -1.26 17.96
CA LEU A 137 -5.61 -2.42 17.83
C LEU A 137 -6.30 -2.76 19.16
N LYS A 138 -7.56 -3.16 19.10
CA LYS A 138 -8.27 -3.83 20.21
C LYS A 138 -7.66 -5.20 20.47
N PRO A 139 -7.80 -5.77 21.69
CA PRO A 139 -7.51 -7.18 21.92
C PRO A 139 -8.27 -8.06 20.90
N GLY A 140 -7.60 -9.06 20.33
CA GLY A 140 -8.16 -9.90 19.27
C GLY A 140 -8.26 -9.24 17.89
N GLY A 141 -7.84 -7.98 17.74
CA GLY A 141 -7.82 -7.26 16.48
C GLY A 141 -6.72 -7.74 15.53
N TRP A 142 -6.88 -7.47 14.24
CA TRP A 142 -5.97 -7.94 13.20
C TRP A 142 -5.16 -6.83 12.55
N PHE A 143 -3.88 -7.08 12.33
CA PHE A 143 -3.06 -6.37 11.37
C PHE A 143 -3.05 -7.16 10.06
N LEU A 144 -3.44 -6.51 8.95
CA LEU A 144 -3.54 -7.10 7.61
C LEU A 144 -2.90 -6.15 6.62
N ALA A 145 -1.84 -6.55 5.93
CA ALA A 145 -1.18 -5.68 4.98
C ALA A 145 -0.63 -6.39 3.76
N SER A 146 -0.50 -5.65 2.66
CA SER A 146 0.43 -5.90 1.57
C SER A 146 1.54 -4.87 1.63
N ASP A 147 2.80 -5.28 1.41
CA ASP A 147 3.90 -4.32 1.36
C ASP A 147 5.03 -4.81 0.46
N TRP A 148 5.85 -3.88 0.03
CA TRP A 148 7.01 -4.13 -0.82
C TRP A 148 8.23 -4.40 0.05
N LEU A 149 8.63 -5.66 0.09
CA LEU A 149 9.74 -6.15 0.89
C LEU A 149 10.96 -6.49 0.03
N ILE A 150 12.08 -6.68 0.69
CA ILE A 150 13.29 -7.25 0.10
C ILE A 150 13.51 -8.68 0.61
N GLY A 151 13.88 -9.59 -0.31
CA GLY A 151 14.15 -10.99 0.02
C GLY A 151 15.51 -11.24 0.67
N VAL A 152 16.39 -10.23 0.73
CA VAL A 152 17.78 -10.32 1.18
C VAL A 152 18.15 -9.15 2.09
N GLU A 153 19.12 -9.34 2.99
CA GLU A 153 19.59 -8.26 3.89
C GLU A 153 20.54 -7.27 3.19
N VAL A 154 21.25 -7.72 2.17
CA VAL A 154 22.18 -6.89 1.38
C VAL A 154 21.69 -6.87 -0.06
N ILE A 155 21.22 -5.71 -0.50
CA ILE A 155 20.67 -5.55 -1.84
C ILE A 155 21.78 -5.52 -2.92
N SER A 156 21.46 -6.05 -4.11
CA SER A 156 22.32 -5.98 -5.27
C SER A 156 22.41 -4.54 -5.83
N PRO A 157 23.45 -4.24 -6.63
CA PRO A 157 23.50 -2.98 -7.37
C PRO A 157 22.28 -2.76 -8.27
N GLN A 158 21.69 -3.85 -8.77
CA GLN A 158 20.51 -3.81 -9.63
C GLN A 158 19.25 -3.38 -8.84
N MET A 159 19.06 -3.93 -7.63
CA MET A 159 17.98 -3.52 -6.75
C MET A 159 18.16 -2.07 -6.27
N ALA A 160 19.39 -1.67 -5.94
CA ALA A 160 19.70 -0.29 -5.58
C ALA A 160 19.38 0.69 -6.73
N ALA A 161 19.69 0.32 -7.98
CA ALA A 161 19.38 1.12 -9.16
C ALA A 161 17.85 1.22 -9.41
N TYR A 162 17.10 0.15 -9.14
CA TYR A 162 15.64 0.17 -9.22
C TYR A 162 15.05 1.12 -8.17
N ILE A 163 15.43 0.97 -6.89
CA ILE A 163 14.95 1.84 -5.79
C ILE A 163 15.26 3.31 -6.09
N ALA A 164 16.48 3.60 -6.59
CA ALA A 164 16.85 4.96 -6.95
C ALA A 164 16.01 5.52 -8.11
N ALA A 165 15.62 4.67 -9.07
CA ALA A 165 14.80 5.08 -10.21
C ALA A 165 13.34 5.37 -9.82
N GLU A 166 12.81 4.67 -8.81
CA GLU A 166 11.47 4.95 -8.26
C GLU A 166 11.39 6.34 -7.61
N GLY A 167 12.46 6.78 -6.94
CA GLY A 167 12.49 8.10 -6.31
C GLY A 167 11.57 8.28 -5.09
N LEU A 168 11.05 7.17 -4.53
CA LEU A 168 10.01 7.16 -3.50
C LEU A 168 10.53 6.88 -2.07
N ASP A 169 11.81 7.07 -1.80
CA ASP A 169 12.45 6.86 -0.47
C ASP A 169 12.05 5.53 0.23
N PHE A 170 12.13 4.42 -0.51
CA PHE A 170 11.79 3.11 0.03
C PHE A 170 12.70 2.68 1.18
N ARG A 171 12.10 2.30 2.30
CA ARG A 171 12.72 1.74 3.51
C ARG A 171 12.34 0.27 3.67
N MET A 172 12.53 -0.49 2.60
CA MET A 172 12.16 -1.90 2.54
C MET A 172 12.83 -2.71 3.67
N ALA A 173 12.10 -3.69 4.18
CA ALA A 173 12.61 -4.64 5.17
C ALA A 173 12.38 -6.07 4.66
N THR A 174 13.08 -7.04 5.25
CA THR A 174 12.88 -8.45 4.94
C THR A 174 11.64 -9.02 5.64
N PRO A 175 11.06 -10.11 5.12
CA PRO A 175 9.99 -10.85 5.81
C PRO A 175 10.36 -11.20 7.26
N ALA A 176 11.62 -11.58 7.50
CA ALA A 176 12.11 -11.91 8.84
C ALA A 176 12.07 -10.72 9.80
N ARG A 177 12.42 -9.51 9.33
CA ARG A 177 12.36 -8.28 10.15
C ARG A 177 10.92 -7.93 10.52
N TYR A 178 9.98 -8.03 9.58
CA TYR A 178 8.55 -7.83 9.88
C TYR A 178 8.04 -8.87 10.88
N GLY A 179 8.35 -10.15 10.67
CA GLY A 179 7.96 -11.21 11.60
C GLY A 179 8.51 -11.00 13.02
N ALA A 180 9.78 -10.60 13.14
CA ALA A 180 10.40 -10.28 14.42
C ALA A 180 9.75 -9.06 15.10
N ALA A 181 9.45 -8.01 14.32
CA ALA A 181 8.77 -6.81 14.82
C ALA A 181 7.36 -7.12 15.34
N MET A 182 6.59 -7.94 14.62
CA MET A 182 5.25 -8.39 15.03
C MET A 182 5.35 -9.27 16.30
N ALA A 183 6.22 -10.26 16.31
CA ALA A 183 6.41 -11.16 17.46
C ALA A 183 6.85 -10.40 18.73
N ALA A 184 7.69 -9.38 18.60
CA ALA A 184 8.13 -8.53 19.71
C ALA A 184 6.98 -7.77 20.39
N GLN A 185 5.87 -7.54 19.68
CA GLN A 185 4.65 -6.91 20.20
C GLN A 185 3.60 -7.94 20.65
N GLY A 186 3.94 -9.23 20.67
CA GLY A 186 3.06 -10.30 21.13
C GLY A 186 2.02 -10.75 20.11
N PHE A 187 2.11 -10.30 18.84
CA PHE A 187 1.22 -10.83 17.82
C PHE A 187 1.33 -12.34 17.70
N HIS A 188 0.21 -13.02 17.55
CA HIS A 188 0.12 -14.44 17.26
C HIS A 188 -0.56 -14.67 15.90
N GLU A 189 -0.67 -15.90 15.44
CA GLU A 189 -1.13 -16.25 14.09
C GLU A 189 -0.43 -15.45 12.99
N ILE A 190 0.86 -15.16 13.20
CA ILE A 190 1.65 -14.40 12.22
C ILE A 190 1.76 -15.21 10.93
N ARG A 191 1.28 -14.63 9.82
CA ARG A 191 1.41 -15.18 8.48
C ARG A 191 2.11 -14.16 7.58
N ILE A 192 3.14 -14.62 6.90
CA ILE A 192 3.94 -13.82 5.97
C ILE A 192 3.98 -14.59 4.66
N THR A 193 3.23 -14.11 3.67
CA THR A 193 3.00 -14.84 2.43
C THR A 193 3.57 -14.06 1.25
N SER A 194 4.61 -14.60 0.61
CA SER A 194 5.19 -13.99 -0.59
C SER A 194 4.16 -13.91 -1.72
N ARG A 195 4.10 -12.75 -2.36
CA ARG A 195 3.31 -12.48 -3.56
C ARG A 195 4.21 -12.32 -4.79
N ASN A 196 5.51 -12.58 -4.66
CA ASN A 196 6.49 -12.38 -5.71
C ASN A 196 6.11 -13.12 -7.01
N ALA A 197 5.70 -14.38 -6.96
CA ALA A 197 5.32 -15.14 -8.14
C ALA A 197 4.15 -14.49 -8.92
N TRP A 198 3.14 -14.00 -8.22
CA TRP A 198 2.02 -13.28 -8.82
C TRP A 198 2.49 -11.95 -9.41
N TYR A 199 3.21 -11.14 -8.61
CA TYR A 199 3.57 -9.79 -9.05
C TYR A 199 4.60 -9.80 -10.19
N ARG A 200 5.49 -10.78 -10.23
CA ARG A 200 6.40 -10.99 -11.35
C ARG A 200 5.66 -11.13 -12.70
N ASP A 201 4.55 -11.84 -12.70
CA ASP A 201 3.71 -12.00 -13.90
C ASP A 201 2.86 -10.76 -14.16
N GLU A 202 2.32 -10.12 -13.10
CA GLU A 202 1.52 -8.90 -13.21
C GLU A 202 2.34 -7.72 -13.72
N ALA A 203 3.52 -7.49 -13.18
CA ALA A 203 4.41 -6.42 -13.63
C ALA A 203 4.72 -6.50 -15.14
N ARG A 204 4.90 -7.71 -15.68
CA ARG A 204 5.08 -7.91 -17.11
C ARG A 204 3.82 -7.57 -17.90
N ARG A 205 2.65 -7.96 -17.40
CA ARG A 205 1.36 -7.60 -18.02
C ARG A 205 1.13 -6.10 -18.00
N GLU A 206 1.44 -5.44 -16.90
CA GLU A 206 1.31 -3.98 -16.75
C GLU A 206 2.23 -3.26 -17.72
N VAL A 207 3.51 -3.63 -17.78
CA VAL A 207 4.45 -3.07 -18.77
C VAL A 207 3.96 -3.29 -20.20
N ALA A 208 3.49 -4.49 -20.54
CA ALA A 208 2.96 -4.77 -21.88
C ALA A 208 1.71 -3.91 -22.21
N ARG A 209 0.80 -3.74 -21.26
CA ARG A 209 -0.38 -2.85 -21.40
C ARG A 209 0.02 -1.39 -21.57
N MET A 210 1.03 -0.92 -20.80
CA MET A 210 1.53 0.44 -20.87
C MET A 210 2.29 0.73 -22.18
N LYS A 211 2.88 -0.27 -22.82
CA LYS A 211 3.45 -0.14 -24.17
C LYS A 211 2.39 -0.19 -25.28
N GLY A 212 1.15 -0.50 -24.96
CA GLY A 212 0.03 -0.59 -25.88
C GLY A 212 -1.01 0.51 -25.69
N GLU A 213 -2.28 0.14 -25.88
CA GLU A 213 -3.42 1.07 -25.87
C GLU A 213 -3.58 1.84 -24.56
N LEU A 214 -3.30 1.19 -23.41
CA LEU A 214 -3.41 1.83 -22.10
C LEU A 214 -2.40 2.98 -21.96
N GLY A 215 -1.14 2.75 -22.38
CA GLY A 215 -0.11 3.79 -22.37
C GLY A 215 -0.44 4.96 -23.31
N ALA A 216 -1.00 4.68 -24.48
CA ALA A 216 -1.46 5.73 -25.37
C ALA A 216 -2.58 6.59 -24.74
N LYS A 217 -3.53 5.97 -24.02
CA LYS A 217 -4.58 6.69 -23.26
C LYS A 217 -3.98 7.50 -22.10
N ALA A 218 -3.05 6.93 -21.35
CA ALA A 218 -2.35 7.64 -20.28
C ALA A 218 -1.54 8.83 -20.85
N ALA A 219 -0.82 8.63 -21.94
CA ALA A 219 -0.01 9.67 -22.60
C ALA A 219 -0.84 10.87 -23.06
N ALA A 220 -2.09 10.66 -23.45
CA ALA A 220 -3.00 11.75 -23.80
C ALA A 220 -3.32 12.66 -22.61
N VAL A 221 -3.18 12.17 -21.37
CA VAL A 221 -3.46 12.93 -20.14
C VAL A 221 -2.18 13.48 -19.53
N VAL A 222 -1.12 12.67 -19.44
CA VAL A 222 0.10 13.01 -18.67
C VAL A 222 1.33 13.29 -19.54
N GLY A 223 1.26 13.05 -20.85
CA GLY A 223 2.36 13.19 -21.82
C GLY A 223 3.14 11.90 -22.02
N GLN A 224 3.65 11.69 -23.26
CA GLN A 224 4.34 10.47 -23.66
C GLN A 224 5.65 10.27 -22.88
N ASP A 225 6.46 11.32 -22.72
CA ASP A 225 7.75 11.24 -22.01
C ASP A 225 7.58 10.73 -20.56
N PHE A 226 6.50 11.15 -19.90
CA PHE A 226 6.20 10.71 -18.54
C PHE A 226 5.82 9.22 -18.49
N VAL A 227 5.03 8.75 -19.45
CA VAL A 227 4.68 7.33 -19.59
C VAL A 227 5.92 6.49 -19.87
N ASP A 228 6.77 6.92 -20.82
CA ASP A 228 7.99 6.20 -21.19
C ASP A 228 8.99 6.11 -20.02
N GLN A 229 9.12 7.18 -19.24
CA GLN A 229 9.93 7.17 -18.02
C GLN A 229 9.44 6.10 -17.02
N ASN A 230 8.14 6.04 -16.76
CA ASN A 230 7.56 5.07 -15.82
C ASN A 230 7.68 3.63 -16.34
N ILE A 231 7.47 3.39 -17.64
CA ILE A 231 7.73 2.09 -18.26
C ILE A 231 9.19 1.67 -18.01
N GLY A 232 10.15 2.57 -18.20
CA GLY A 232 11.57 2.31 -17.97
C GLY A 232 11.90 1.97 -16.51
N ILE A 233 11.20 2.54 -15.55
CA ILE A 233 11.32 2.20 -14.12
C ILE A 233 10.80 0.78 -13.88
N TRP A 234 9.60 0.46 -14.35
CA TRP A 234 8.99 -0.86 -14.16
C TRP A 234 9.73 -1.97 -14.89
N GLU A 235 10.35 -1.70 -16.01
CA GLU A 235 11.25 -2.65 -16.67
C GLU A 235 12.47 -2.99 -15.80
N ARG A 236 12.98 -2.04 -15.01
CA ARG A 236 14.08 -2.29 -14.05
C ARG A 236 13.64 -3.12 -12.85
N MET A 237 12.36 -3.08 -12.48
CA MET A 237 11.80 -3.88 -11.40
C MET A 237 11.73 -5.38 -11.77
N ILE A 238 11.44 -5.70 -13.03
CA ILE A 238 11.23 -7.09 -13.47
C ILE A 238 12.42 -8.02 -13.11
N PRO A 239 13.68 -7.68 -13.39
CA PRO A 239 14.81 -8.54 -13.04
C PRO A 239 14.97 -8.79 -11.54
N VAL A 240 14.70 -7.80 -10.70
CA VAL A 240 14.81 -7.96 -9.24
C VAL A 240 13.61 -8.71 -8.64
N LEU A 241 12.46 -8.70 -9.32
CA LEU A 241 11.36 -9.64 -9.05
C LEU A 241 11.73 -11.08 -9.44
N ASP A 242 12.41 -11.28 -10.58
CA ASP A 242 12.82 -12.61 -11.06
C ASP A 242 13.81 -13.30 -10.10
N THR A 243 14.71 -12.53 -9.51
CA THR A 243 15.65 -13.06 -8.51
C THR A 243 15.00 -13.27 -7.13
N GLY A 244 13.78 -12.72 -6.90
CA GLY A 244 13.13 -12.72 -5.60
C GLY A 244 13.71 -11.68 -4.63
N GLU A 245 14.61 -10.83 -5.08
CA GLU A 245 15.19 -9.76 -4.28
C GLU A 245 14.14 -8.69 -3.96
N HIS A 246 13.32 -8.28 -4.95
CA HIS A 246 12.07 -7.59 -4.69
C HIS A 246 11.00 -8.61 -4.35
N CYS A 247 10.42 -8.51 -3.15
CA CYS A 247 9.57 -9.54 -2.59
C CYS A 247 8.26 -8.96 -2.03
N PRO A 248 7.29 -8.57 -2.89
CA PRO A 248 5.96 -8.17 -2.43
C PRO A 248 5.34 -9.26 -1.57
N THR A 249 4.75 -8.88 -0.44
CA THR A 249 4.41 -9.83 0.61
C THR A 249 3.14 -9.42 1.35
N HIS A 250 2.25 -10.37 1.60
CA HIS A 250 1.14 -10.17 2.53
C HIS A 250 1.59 -10.47 3.96
N LEU A 251 1.17 -9.63 4.88
CA LEU A 251 1.44 -9.70 6.31
C LEU A 251 0.11 -9.80 7.05
N ALA A 252 -0.03 -10.76 7.95
CA ALA A 252 -1.17 -10.88 8.84
C ALA A 252 -0.70 -11.26 10.24
N GLY A 253 -1.35 -10.73 11.27
CA GLY A 253 -1.12 -11.12 12.65
C GLY A 253 -2.23 -10.61 13.54
N GLN A 254 -2.57 -11.40 14.57
CA GLN A 254 -3.61 -11.07 15.53
C GLN A 254 -2.98 -10.56 16.81
N LYS A 255 -3.49 -9.44 17.32
CA LYS A 255 -3.14 -8.94 18.65
C LYS A 255 -3.78 -9.83 19.73
N PRO A 256 -3.05 -10.24 20.78
CA PRO A 256 -3.61 -11.01 21.89
C PRO A 256 -4.72 -10.27 22.65
#